data_4893e2d364750a7a6b7750a537577cd3
#
_entry.id   4893e2d364750a7a6b7750a537577cd3
#
_cell.length_a   1.000
_cell.length_b   1.000
_cell.length_c   1.000
_cell.angle_alpha   90.00
_cell.angle_beta   90.00
_cell.angle_gamma   90.00
#
_symmetry.space_group_name_H-M   'P 1'
#
loop_
_entity.id
_entity.type
_entity.pdbx_description
1 polymer ?
#
loop_
_entity_poly.entity_id
_entity_poly.type
_entity_poly.pdbx_seq_one_letter_code
_entity_poly.pdbx_strand_id
1 'polypeptide(L)'
;MSPALSMFNHIYKEFNEIYHEATLKMGLSDSAFDILYSIVDLGDGCSQSDICKYSCLSKQTVNSSIKKMASLNYLTFKPGKGRVMQIFLTDKGRQLLDEKIYPIIRKENEAFLCMTDEECRLMLELYEKYNNALKNKFKEL
;
A
#
# COMPACT_ATOMS: atom_id res chain seq x y z
N MET A 1 13.04 17.46 20.22
CA MET A 1 13.24 16.43 19.17
C MET A 1 14.74 16.24 18.97
N SER A 2 15.24 15.00 18.94
CA SER A 2 16.66 14.76 18.65
C SER A 2 16.97 15.01 17.16
N PRO A 3 18.22 15.37 16.81
CA PRO A 3 18.60 15.57 15.41
C PRO A 3 18.34 14.33 14.52
N ALA A 4 18.59 13.12 15.04
CA ALA A 4 18.33 11.88 14.33
C ALA A 4 16.85 11.67 14.04
N LEU A 5 15.98 11.93 15.03
CA LEU A 5 14.52 11.85 14.84
C LEU A 5 14.02 12.91 13.85
N SER A 6 14.58 14.10 13.88
CA SER A 6 14.24 15.16 12.91
C SER A 6 14.61 14.77 11.49
N MET A 7 15.80 14.21 11.29
CA MET A 7 16.24 13.72 9.98
C MET A 7 15.38 12.55 9.49
N PHE A 8 15.10 11.58 10.35
CA PHE A 8 14.21 10.46 10.02
C PHE A 8 12.82 10.95 9.56
N ASN A 9 12.24 11.90 10.30
CA ASN A 9 10.91 12.46 9.93
C ASN A 9 10.96 13.22 8.59
N HIS A 10 12.08 13.88 8.29
CA HIS A 10 12.24 14.56 6.99
C HIS A 10 12.31 13.55 5.85
N ILE A 11 13.14 12.52 5.97
CA ILE A 11 13.26 11.43 4.97
C ILE A 11 11.91 10.73 4.76
N TYR A 12 11.17 10.48 5.84
CA TYR A 12 9.84 9.86 5.76
C TYR A 12 8.83 10.73 5.01
N LYS A 13 8.86 12.04 5.21
CA LYS A 13 7.99 12.97 4.48
C LYS A 13 8.36 13.03 3.00
N GLU A 14 9.65 13.09 2.69
CA GLU A 14 10.15 13.06 1.31
C GLU A 14 9.74 11.76 0.60
N PHE A 15 9.85 10.63 1.28
CA PHE A 15 9.39 9.35 0.77
C PHE A 15 7.88 9.36 0.41
N ASN A 16 7.03 9.90 1.29
CA ASN A 16 5.61 10.02 1.01
C ASN A 16 5.31 10.97 -0.16
N GLU A 17 6.06 12.06 -0.30
CA GLU A 17 5.91 13.01 -1.41
C GLU A 17 6.24 12.35 -2.76
N ILE A 18 7.31 11.54 -2.81
CA ILE A 18 7.68 10.77 -4.01
C ILE A 18 6.53 9.88 -4.47
N TYR A 19 5.88 9.15 -3.55
CA TYR A 19 4.72 8.32 -3.89
C TYR A 19 3.51 9.13 -4.31
N HIS A 20 3.23 10.24 -3.63
CA HIS A 20 2.14 11.13 -4.00
C HIS A 20 2.32 11.68 -5.43
N GLU A 21 3.50 12.15 -5.78
CA GLU A 21 3.81 12.60 -7.15
C GLU A 21 3.66 11.46 -8.17
N ALA A 22 4.10 10.25 -7.84
CA ALA A 22 3.96 9.09 -8.70
C ALA A 22 2.48 8.74 -8.96
N THR A 23 1.64 8.74 -7.92
CA THR A 23 0.20 8.48 -8.04
C THR A 23 -0.51 9.55 -8.85
N LEU A 24 -0.15 10.82 -8.66
CA LEU A 24 -0.68 11.92 -9.48
C LEU A 24 -0.32 11.76 -10.96
N LYS A 25 0.93 11.43 -11.29
CA LYS A 25 1.37 11.16 -12.67
C LYS A 25 0.60 10.00 -13.31
N MET A 26 0.21 9.00 -12.52
CA MET A 26 -0.61 7.88 -12.99
C MET A 26 -2.11 8.19 -13.04
N GLY A 27 -2.54 9.38 -12.57
CA GLY A 27 -3.95 9.78 -12.53
C GLY A 27 -4.75 8.99 -11.49
N LEU A 28 -4.11 8.55 -10.41
CA LEU A 28 -4.72 7.84 -9.29
C LEU A 28 -4.80 8.76 -8.07
N SER A 29 -5.78 8.51 -7.18
CA SER A 29 -5.70 9.00 -5.81
C SER A 29 -4.80 8.08 -4.97
N ASP A 30 -4.20 8.59 -3.91
CA ASP A 30 -3.34 7.80 -3.02
C ASP A 30 -4.07 6.57 -2.48
N SER A 31 -5.33 6.71 -2.06
CA SER A 31 -6.13 5.58 -1.58
C SER A 31 -6.45 4.54 -2.66
N ALA A 32 -6.66 4.95 -3.91
CA ALA A 32 -6.86 4.02 -5.01
C ALA A 32 -5.57 3.26 -5.32
N PHE A 33 -4.43 3.96 -5.30
CA PHE A 33 -3.11 3.35 -5.43
C PHE A 33 -2.87 2.30 -4.33
N ASP A 34 -3.03 2.68 -3.06
CA ASP A 34 -2.81 1.77 -1.92
C ASP A 34 -3.67 0.50 -1.98
N ILE A 35 -4.93 0.65 -2.43
CA ILE A 35 -5.83 -0.50 -2.56
C ILE A 35 -5.42 -1.41 -3.72
N LEU A 36 -5.11 -0.85 -4.89
CA LEU A 36 -4.67 -1.63 -6.04
C LEU A 36 -3.34 -2.33 -5.75
N TYR A 37 -2.41 -1.63 -5.09
CA TYR A 37 -1.15 -2.19 -4.64
C TYR A 37 -1.36 -3.34 -3.65
N SER A 38 -2.28 -3.16 -2.69
CA SER A 38 -2.66 -4.21 -1.74
C SER A 38 -3.22 -5.45 -2.45
N ILE A 39 -4.04 -5.27 -3.49
CA ILE A 39 -4.60 -6.38 -4.28
C ILE A 39 -3.50 -7.12 -5.04
N VAL A 40 -2.49 -6.41 -5.56
CA VAL A 40 -1.34 -7.06 -6.23
C VAL A 40 -0.60 -7.98 -5.27
N ASP A 41 -0.34 -7.53 -4.04
CA ASP A 41 0.43 -8.29 -3.05
C ASP A 41 -0.38 -9.41 -2.39
N LEU A 42 -1.66 -9.15 -2.07
CA LEU A 42 -2.56 -10.12 -1.43
C LEU A 42 -3.15 -11.15 -2.41
N GLY A 43 -3.25 -10.79 -3.69
CA GLY A 43 -3.87 -11.58 -4.74
C GLY A 43 -5.40 -11.43 -4.84
N ASP A 44 -5.94 -11.87 -5.97
CA ASP A 44 -7.39 -11.95 -6.21
C ASP A 44 -8.07 -12.85 -5.15
N GLY A 45 -9.24 -12.43 -4.71
CA GLY A 45 -10.00 -13.12 -3.66
C GLY A 45 -9.73 -12.61 -2.25
N CYS A 46 -8.87 -11.60 -2.09
CA CYS A 46 -8.69 -10.93 -0.80
C CYS A 46 -9.99 -10.25 -0.34
N SER A 47 -10.14 -10.09 0.97
CA SER A 47 -11.29 -9.37 1.54
C SER A 47 -10.97 -7.89 1.77
N GLN A 48 -12.00 -7.08 1.96
CA GLN A 48 -11.83 -5.69 2.38
C GLN A 48 -11.05 -5.58 3.71
N SER A 49 -11.24 -6.54 4.62
CA SER A 49 -10.51 -6.60 5.89
C SER A 49 -9.01 -6.83 5.68
N ASP A 50 -8.65 -7.68 4.70
CA ASP A 50 -7.25 -7.93 4.38
C ASP A 50 -6.59 -6.66 3.81
N ILE A 51 -7.29 -5.97 2.90
CA ILE A 51 -6.83 -4.68 2.37
C ILE A 51 -6.65 -3.64 3.47
N CYS A 52 -7.61 -3.50 4.41
CA CYS A 52 -7.47 -2.58 5.54
C CYS A 52 -6.24 -2.89 6.40
N LYS A 53 -5.97 -4.16 6.67
CA LYS A 53 -4.80 -4.58 7.46
C LYS A 53 -3.49 -4.31 6.73
N TYR A 54 -3.47 -4.60 5.43
CA TYR A 54 -2.27 -4.43 4.60
C TYR A 54 -1.94 -2.95 4.39
N SER A 55 -2.92 -2.16 3.92
CA SER A 55 -2.73 -0.74 3.58
C SER A 55 -2.63 0.19 4.79
N CYS A 56 -3.03 -0.27 5.98
CA CYS A 56 -3.18 0.57 7.18
C CYS A 56 -4.15 1.75 7.01
N LEU A 57 -4.95 1.76 5.95
CA LEU A 57 -6.01 2.75 5.73
C LEU A 57 -7.20 2.51 6.65
N SER A 58 -7.97 3.58 6.91
CA SER A 58 -9.22 3.46 7.67
C SER A 58 -10.24 2.60 6.91
N LYS A 59 -11.09 1.88 7.64
CA LYS A 59 -12.20 1.10 7.05
C LYS A 59 -13.10 1.97 6.16
N GLN A 60 -13.34 3.22 6.55
CA GLN A 60 -14.16 4.15 5.79
C GLN A 60 -13.50 4.50 4.45
N THR A 61 -12.21 4.81 4.45
CA THR A 61 -11.44 5.11 3.24
C THR A 61 -11.41 3.91 2.29
N VAL A 62 -11.11 2.72 2.79
CA VAL A 62 -11.10 1.49 2.00
C VAL A 62 -12.49 1.21 1.41
N ASN A 63 -13.55 1.28 2.23
CA ASN A 63 -14.91 1.02 1.77
C ASN A 63 -15.35 1.99 0.65
N SER A 64 -15.10 3.30 0.81
CA SER A 64 -15.48 4.29 -0.20
C SER A 64 -14.69 4.14 -1.49
N SER A 65 -13.40 3.87 -1.41
CA SER A 65 -12.54 3.66 -2.59
C SER A 65 -12.89 2.36 -3.32
N ILE A 66 -13.15 1.26 -2.61
CA ILE A 66 -13.60 -0.01 -3.21
C ILE A 66 -14.93 0.16 -3.92
N LYS A 67 -15.92 0.85 -3.31
CA LYS A 67 -17.21 1.15 -3.95
C LYS A 67 -17.02 1.96 -5.23
N LYS A 68 -16.18 2.98 -5.21
CA LYS A 68 -15.87 3.79 -6.38
C LYS A 68 -15.23 2.93 -7.48
N MET A 69 -14.25 2.09 -7.17
CA MET A 69 -13.59 1.22 -8.15
C MET A 69 -14.55 0.17 -8.71
N ALA A 70 -15.45 -0.36 -7.90
CA ALA A 70 -16.49 -1.27 -8.36
C ALA A 70 -17.50 -0.57 -9.31
N SER A 71 -17.91 0.67 -8.99
CA SER A 71 -18.78 1.47 -9.87
C SER A 71 -18.14 1.80 -11.21
N LEU A 72 -16.82 1.89 -11.27
CA LEU A 72 -16.03 2.05 -12.49
C LEU A 72 -15.71 0.73 -13.21
N ASN A 73 -16.26 -0.38 -12.69
CA ASN A 73 -16.09 -1.73 -13.24
C ASN A 73 -14.64 -2.25 -13.22
N TYR A 74 -13.84 -1.83 -12.24
CA TYR A 74 -12.50 -2.37 -12.01
C TYR A 74 -12.50 -3.60 -11.09
N LEU A 75 -13.49 -3.68 -10.20
CA LEU A 75 -13.61 -4.74 -9.20
C LEU A 75 -14.96 -5.42 -9.30
N THR A 76 -14.98 -6.69 -8.95
CA THR A 76 -16.21 -7.50 -8.74
C THR A 76 -16.11 -8.24 -7.41
N PHE A 77 -17.26 -8.72 -6.91
CA PHE A 77 -17.35 -9.39 -5.63
C PHE A 77 -17.93 -10.79 -5.79
N LYS A 78 -17.41 -11.73 -5.01
CA LYS A 78 -17.97 -13.08 -4.89
C LYS A 78 -18.15 -13.43 -3.41
N PRO A 79 -19.17 -14.20 -3.03
CA PRO A 79 -19.32 -14.70 -1.68
C PRO A 79 -18.10 -15.57 -1.28
N GLY A 80 -17.52 -15.29 -0.11
CA GLY A 80 -16.51 -16.11 0.53
C GLY A 80 -17.10 -16.95 1.66
N LYS A 81 -16.27 -17.31 2.63
CA LYS A 81 -16.75 -18.03 3.83
C LYS A 81 -17.57 -17.09 4.73
N GLY A 82 -18.75 -17.53 5.17
CA GLY A 82 -19.63 -16.77 6.04
C GLY A 82 -20.18 -15.52 5.34
N ARG A 83 -20.04 -14.36 5.98
CA ARG A 83 -20.51 -13.06 5.46
C ARG A 83 -19.43 -12.28 4.71
N VAL A 84 -18.26 -12.88 4.50
CA VAL A 84 -17.13 -12.21 3.86
C VAL A 84 -17.34 -12.18 2.35
N MET A 85 -17.17 -11.00 1.76
CA MET A 85 -17.11 -10.84 0.31
C MET A 85 -15.65 -10.81 -0.15
N GLN A 86 -15.34 -11.62 -1.14
CA GLN A 86 -14.03 -11.66 -1.79
C GLN A 86 -14.02 -10.69 -2.96
N ILE A 87 -12.91 -9.99 -3.12
CA ILE A 87 -12.69 -8.97 -4.14
C ILE A 87 -11.86 -9.56 -5.25
N PHE A 88 -12.32 -9.36 -6.48
CA PHE A 88 -11.64 -9.83 -7.69
C PHE A 88 -11.50 -8.68 -8.67
N LEU A 89 -10.40 -8.67 -9.40
CA LEU A 89 -10.21 -7.76 -10.53
C LEU A 89 -11.06 -8.23 -11.72
N THR A 90 -11.69 -7.27 -12.38
CA THR A 90 -12.24 -7.48 -13.73
C THR A 90 -11.10 -7.43 -14.76
N ASP A 91 -11.37 -7.73 -16.03
CA ASP A 91 -10.39 -7.55 -17.11
C ASP A 91 -9.96 -6.09 -17.22
N LYS A 92 -10.90 -5.14 -17.05
CA LYS A 92 -10.64 -3.71 -16.99
C LYS A 92 -9.76 -3.35 -15.77
N GLY A 93 -9.98 -4.00 -14.63
CA GLY A 93 -9.15 -3.84 -13.43
C GLY A 93 -7.74 -4.35 -13.65
N ARG A 94 -7.56 -5.49 -14.32
CA ARG A 94 -6.23 -6.02 -14.66
C ARG A 94 -5.48 -5.09 -15.61
N GLN A 95 -6.16 -4.57 -16.63
CA GLN A 95 -5.59 -3.57 -17.53
C GLN A 95 -5.15 -2.32 -16.76
N LEU A 96 -5.93 -1.87 -15.78
CA LEU A 96 -5.56 -0.74 -14.93
C LEU A 96 -4.28 -1.02 -14.13
N LEU A 97 -4.09 -2.25 -13.61
CA LEU A 97 -2.84 -2.66 -12.95
C LEU A 97 -1.66 -2.61 -13.93
N ASP A 98 -1.83 -3.15 -15.13
CA ASP A 98 -0.77 -3.18 -16.16
C ASP A 98 -0.32 -1.76 -16.53
N GLU A 99 -1.25 -0.84 -16.65
CA GLU A 99 -0.99 0.54 -17.08
C GLU A 99 -0.47 1.44 -15.96
N LYS A 100 -0.90 1.22 -14.70
CA LYS A 100 -0.71 2.19 -13.61
C LYS A 100 0.12 1.66 -12.44
N ILE A 101 -0.02 0.40 -12.06
CA ILE A 101 0.59 -0.14 -10.85
C ILE A 101 1.90 -0.86 -11.14
N TYR A 102 1.90 -1.79 -12.08
CA TYR A 102 3.12 -2.53 -12.41
C TYR A 102 4.27 -1.67 -12.92
N PRO A 103 4.05 -0.53 -13.63
CA PRO A 103 5.16 0.40 -13.93
C PRO A 103 5.83 0.97 -12.68
N ILE A 104 5.04 1.30 -11.63
CA ILE A 104 5.59 1.78 -10.35
C ILE A 104 6.37 0.66 -9.67
N ILE A 105 5.79 -0.54 -9.51
CA ILE A 105 6.46 -1.70 -8.90
C ILE A 105 7.78 -2.02 -9.59
N ARG A 106 7.84 -1.94 -10.92
CA ARG A 106 9.11 -2.13 -11.65
C ARG A 106 10.16 -1.08 -11.26
N LYS A 107 9.76 0.19 -11.12
CA LYS A 107 10.66 1.26 -10.70
C LYS A 107 11.10 1.13 -9.24
N GLU A 108 10.22 0.68 -8.37
CA GLU A 108 10.57 0.34 -6.99
C GLU A 108 11.62 -0.77 -6.94
N ASN A 109 11.41 -1.85 -7.68
CA ASN A 109 12.38 -2.93 -7.76
C ASN A 109 13.74 -2.46 -8.31
N GLU A 110 13.74 -1.63 -9.35
CA GLU A 110 14.97 -1.01 -9.88
C GLU A 110 15.65 -0.15 -8.80
N ALA A 111 14.88 0.63 -8.03
CA ALA A 111 15.42 1.48 -6.96
C ALA A 111 16.00 0.64 -5.81
N PHE A 112 15.40 -0.49 -5.46
CA PHE A 112 15.92 -1.40 -4.44
C PHE A 112 17.30 -1.97 -4.81
N LEU A 113 17.61 -2.10 -6.11
CA LEU A 113 18.93 -2.55 -6.57
C LEU A 113 20.07 -1.57 -6.28
N CYS A 114 19.79 -0.36 -5.78
CA CYS A 114 20.84 0.55 -5.28
C CYS A 114 21.51 0.04 -4.00
N MET A 115 20.88 -0.92 -3.32
CA MET A 115 21.36 -1.52 -2.08
C MET A 115 21.82 -2.97 -2.31
N THR A 116 22.80 -3.39 -1.53
CA THR A 116 23.16 -4.81 -1.45
C THR A 116 22.08 -5.60 -0.69
N ASP A 117 22.06 -6.91 -0.81
CA ASP A 117 21.14 -7.78 -0.06
C ASP A 117 21.27 -7.59 1.46
N GLU A 118 22.51 -7.37 1.94
CA GLU A 118 22.77 -7.12 3.35
C GLU A 118 22.21 -5.76 3.80
N GLU A 119 22.36 -4.71 3.00
CA GLU A 119 21.78 -3.39 3.28
C GLU A 119 20.26 -3.44 3.28
N CYS A 120 19.63 -4.13 2.33
CA CYS A 120 18.18 -4.35 2.30
C CYS A 120 17.71 -5.07 3.58
N ARG A 121 18.37 -6.16 3.96
CA ARG A 121 18.05 -6.92 5.18
C ARG A 121 18.16 -6.04 6.42
N LEU A 122 19.27 -5.29 6.55
CA LEU A 122 19.51 -4.41 7.70
C LEU A 122 18.45 -3.28 7.77
N MET A 123 18.12 -2.68 6.65
CA MET A 123 17.08 -1.65 6.57
C MET A 123 15.74 -2.19 7.09
N LEU A 124 15.31 -3.35 6.62
CA LEU A 124 14.05 -3.97 7.05
C LEU A 124 14.06 -4.31 8.54
N GLU A 125 15.14 -4.90 9.05
CA GLU A 125 15.30 -5.21 10.48
C GLU A 125 15.23 -3.95 11.36
N LEU A 126 15.87 -2.85 10.94
CA LEU A 126 15.86 -1.58 11.68
C LEU A 126 14.48 -0.91 11.65
N TYR A 127 13.78 -0.93 10.51
CA TYR A 127 12.42 -0.44 10.42
C TYR A 127 11.46 -1.22 11.33
N GLU A 128 11.53 -2.55 11.30
CA GLU A 128 10.71 -3.40 12.16
C GLU A 128 10.99 -3.15 13.65
N LYS A 129 12.27 -3.07 14.02
CA LYS A 129 12.70 -2.74 15.39
C LYS A 129 12.13 -1.40 15.87
N TYR A 130 12.21 -0.37 15.03
CA TYR A 130 11.68 0.96 15.35
C TYR A 130 10.16 0.94 15.47
N ASN A 131 9.45 0.33 14.52
CA ASN A 131 7.99 0.20 14.56
C ASN A 131 7.50 -0.52 15.83
N ASN A 132 8.17 -1.59 16.23
CA ASN A 132 7.82 -2.32 17.45
C ASN A 132 8.06 -1.47 18.71
N ALA A 133 9.15 -0.70 18.74
CA ALA A 133 9.41 0.23 19.83
C ALA A 133 8.34 1.34 19.91
N LEU A 134 7.95 1.94 18.78
CA LEU A 134 6.85 2.92 18.72
C LEU A 134 5.52 2.36 19.21
N LYS A 135 5.12 1.17 18.70
CA LYS A 135 3.89 0.49 19.14
C LYS A 135 3.83 0.30 20.65
N ASN A 136 4.96 -0.07 21.27
CA ASN A 136 5.02 -0.28 22.71
C ASN A 136 4.95 1.06 23.47
N LYS A 137 5.69 2.07 23.01
CA LYS A 137 5.68 3.38 23.69
C LYS A 137 4.34 4.11 23.55
N PHE A 138 3.68 4.00 22.42
CA PHE A 138 2.39 4.67 22.20
C PHE A 138 1.22 4.00 22.94
N LYS A 139 1.39 2.77 23.43
CA LYS A 139 0.41 2.17 24.36
C LYS A 139 0.39 2.85 25.74
N GLU A 140 1.44 3.61 26.05
CA GLU A 140 1.58 4.34 27.32
C GLU A 140 0.92 5.74 27.27
N LEU A 141 0.39 6.17 26.09
CA LEU A 141 -0.35 7.43 25.88
C LEU A 141 -1.84 7.30 26.19
#